data_79365bb68029a0dde5537955b879982c
#
_entry.id   79365bb68029a0dde5537955b879982c
#
_cell.length_a   1.000
_cell.length_b   1.000
_cell.length_c   1.000
_cell.angle_alpha   90.00
_cell.angle_beta   90.00
_cell.angle_gamma   90.00
#
_symmetry.space_group_name_H-M   'P 1'
#
loop_
_entity.id
_entity.type
_entity.pdbx_description
1 polymer ?
#
loop_
_entity_poly.entity_id
_entity_poly.type
_entity_poly.pdbx_seq_one_letter_code
_entity_poly.pdbx_strand_id
1 'polypeptide(L)'
;MNPSEKHILEIDSVELSFGDRRILSGVYLAVETGGVTAVLGRNGCGKSCLMKILCGSLRADFRSMRIDGVWHDRFRADEVRYLAQQGFIPGWLTVDRALRDFGLPWDDLLAWFPLFGKLRGTKIRALSGGERRILESYL
;
A
#
# COMPACT_ATOMS: atom_id res chain seq x y z
N MET A 1 9.21 -1.31 13.80
CA MET A 1 10.08 -2.40 13.31
C MET A 1 11.49 -1.87 13.05
N ASN A 2 12.53 -2.60 13.44
CA ASN A 2 13.92 -2.22 13.16
C ASN A 2 14.21 -2.51 11.67
N PRO A 3 14.66 -1.52 10.86
CA PRO A 3 14.89 -1.72 9.42
C PRO A 3 15.98 -2.76 9.08
N SER A 4 16.80 -3.14 10.05
CA SER A 4 17.87 -4.13 9.87
C SER A 4 17.45 -5.56 10.22
N GLU A 5 16.29 -5.76 10.80
CA GLU A 5 15.76 -7.08 11.14
C GLU A 5 14.89 -7.63 10.02
N LYS A 6 15.06 -8.92 9.74
CA LYS A 6 14.16 -9.60 8.81
C LYS A 6 12.88 -9.97 9.52
N HIS A 7 11.77 -9.55 8.96
CA HIS A 7 10.43 -9.89 9.42
C HIS A 7 9.70 -10.69 8.36
N ILE A 8 8.90 -11.66 8.77
CA ILE A 8 8.05 -12.47 7.90
C ILE A 8 6.59 -12.13 8.21
N LEU A 9 5.90 -11.61 7.19
CA LEU A 9 4.45 -11.45 7.23
C LEU A 9 3.81 -12.65 6.56
N GLU A 10 2.91 -13.32 7.25
CA GLU A 10 2.14 -14.45 6.74
C GLU A 10 0.65 -14.17 6.82
N ILE A 11 -0.05 -14.54 5.78
CA ILE A 11 -1.51 -14.61 5.76
C ILE A 11 -1.92 -15.97 5.24
N ASP A 12 -2.81 -16.64 5.94
CA ASP A 12 -3.20 -18.02 5.66
C ASP A 12 -4.71 -18.19 5.68
N SER A 13 -5.17 -19.15 4.90
CA SER A 13 -6.58 -19.57 4.84
C SER A 13 -7.52 -18.40 4.56
N VAL A 14 -7.11 -17.45 3.68
CA VAL A 14 -7.96 -16.29 3.38
C VAL A 14 -9.14 -16.72 2.55
N GLU A 15 -10.33 -16.47 3.08
CA GLU A 15 -11.60 -16.68 2.39
C GLU A 15 -12.37 -15.37 2.23
N LEU A 16 -12.92 -15.15 1.06
CA LEU A 16 -13.76 -14.00 0.75
C LEU A 16 -14.82 -14.36 -0.26
N SER A 17 -16.08 -14.03 0.07
CA SER A 17 -17.20 -14.14 -0.84
C SER A 17 -17.98 -12.83 -0.92
N PHE A 18 -18.61 -12.55 -2.07
CA PHE A 18 -19.60 -11.50 -2.23
C PHE A 18 -20.90 -12.12 -2.68
N GLY A 19 -21.87 -12.24 -1.76
CA GLY A 19 -23.06 -13.04 -1.96
C GLY A 19 -22.66 -14.50 -2.23
N ASP A 20 -23.19 -15.10 -3.29
CA ASP A 20 -22.89 -16.48 -3.67
C ASP A 20 -21.55 -16.63 -4.44
N ARG A 21 -20.88 -15.54 -4.73
CA ARG A 21 -19.64 -15.57 -5.51
C ARG A 21 -18.42 -15.62 -4.59
N ARG A 22 -17.73 -16.77 -4.58
CA ARG A 22 -16.44 -16.92 -3.91
C ARG A 22 -15.34 -16.21 -4.71
N ILE A 23 -14.58 -15.32 -4.08
CA ILE A 23 -13.50 -14.53 -4.67
C ILE A 23 -12.13 -15.07 -4.26
N LEU A 24 -11.94 -15.37 -2.98
CA LEU A 24 -10.72 -15.98 -2.44
C LEU A 24 -11.11 -17.26 -1.71
N SER A 25 -10.28 -18.30 -1.86
CA SER A 25 -10.52 -19.60 -1.25
C SER A 25 -9.21 -20.21 -0.80
N GLY A 26 -8.98 -20.22 0.53
CA GLY A 26 -7.81 -20.82 1.15
C GLY A 26 -6.49 -20.20 0.71
N VAL A 27 -6.45 -18.87 0.46
CA VAL A 27 -5.23 -18.21 -0.04
C VAL A 27 -4.18 -18.14 1.05
N TYR A 28 -2.96 -18.56 0.71
CA TYR A 28 -1.76 -18.40 1.52
C TYR A 28 -0.79 -17.44 0.83
N LEU A 29 -0.15 -16.56 1.62
CA LEU A 29 0.92 -15.69 1.17
C LEU A 29 1.90 -15.47 2.33
N ALA A 30 3.19 -15.65 2.07
CA ALA A 30 4.26 -15.24 2.97
C ALA A 30 5.20 -14.27 2.25
N VAL A 31 5.60 -13.20 2.93
CA VAL A 31 6.53 -12.20 2.40
C VAL A 31 7.54 -11.80 3.46
N GLU A 32 8.78 -11.56 3.03
CA GLU A 32 9.87 -11.11 3.90
C GLU A 32 10.21 -9.65 3.66
N THR A 33 10.65 -8.96 4.72
CA THR A 33 11.20 -7.60 4.59
C THR A 33 12.47 -7.63 3.73
N GLY A 34 12.67 -6.58 2.92
CA GLY A 34 13.80 -6.47 1.98
C GLY A 34 13.61 -7.22 0.67
N GLY A 35 12.54 -8.04 0.55
CA GLY A 35 12.16 -8.73 -0.67
C GLY A 35 11.05 -8.00 -1.44
N VAL A 36 10.86 -8.41 -2.70
CA VAL A 36 9.73 -8.01 -3.53
C VAL A 36 8.95 -9.26 -3.96
N THR A 37 7.68 -9.33 -3.58
CA THR A 37 6.80 -10.43 -3.97
C THR A 37 5.72 -9.92 -4.92
N ALA A 38 5.61 -10.53 -6.10
CA ALA A 38 4.59 -10.19 -7.08
C ALA A 38 3.40 -11.14 -6.99
N VAL A 39 2.19 -10.58 -6.88
CA VAL A 39 0.94 -11.34 -6.96
C VAL A 39 0.38 -11.24 -8.37
N LEU A 40 0.45 -12.33 -9.13
CA LEU A 40 0.01 -12.40 -10.51
C LEU A 40 -1.34 -13.10 -10.64
N GLY A 41 -2.07 -12.78 -11.69
CA GLY A 41 -3.36 -13.41 -12.00
C GLY A 41 -4.24 -12.54 -12.89
N ARG A 42 -5.30 -13.13 -13.41
CA ARG A 42 -6.27 -12.45 -14.31
C ARG A 42 -6.99 -11.31 -13.61
N ASN A 43 -7.54 -10.37 -14.39
CA ASN A 43 -8.39 -9.32 -13.84
C ASN A 43 -9.64 -9.93 -13.16
N GLY A 44 -9.98 -9.42 -11.99
CA GLY A 44 -11.12 -9.90 -11.21
C GLY A 44 -10.86 -11.16 -10.35
N CYS A 45 -9.64 -11.74 -10.34
CA CYS A 45 -9.33 -12.92 -9.52
C CYS A 45 -9.08 -12.64 -8.02
N GLY A 46 -9.31 -11.42 -7.54
CA GLY A 46 -9.23 -11.12 -6.10
C GLY A 46 -7.92 -10.49 -5.61
N LYS A 47 -6.92 -10.21 -6.47
CA LYS A 47 -5.63 -9.61 -6.04
C LYS A 47 -5.81 -8.33 -5.20
N SER A 48 -6.62 -7.41 -5.68
CA SER A 48 -6.90 -6.16 -4.94
C SER A 48 -7.70 -6.40 -3.66
N CYS A 49 -8.54 -7.44 -3.62
CA CYS A 49 -9.23 -7.84 -2.40
C CYS A 49 -8.23 -8.36 -1.37
N LEU A 50 -7.29 -9.22 -1.77
CA LEU A 50 -6.23 -9.71 -0.90
C LEU A 50 -5.41 -8.57 -0.30
N MET A 51 -4.96 -7.60 -1.13
CA MET A 51 -4.23 -6.42 -0.65
C MET A 51 -5.06 -5.59 0.33
N LYS A 52 -6.34 -5.39 0.06
CA LYS A 52 -7.26 -4.67 0.96
C LYS A 52 -7.51 -5.41 2.27
N ILE A 53 -7.51 -6.73 2.27
CA ILE A 53 -7.62 -7.55 3.48
C ILE A 53 -6.35 -7.40 4.33
N LEU A 54 -5.16 -7.44 3.69
CA LEU A 54 -3.87 -7.24 4.36
C LEU A 54 -3.80 -5.87 5.07
N CYS A 55 -4.24 -4.80 4.42
CA CYS A 55 -4.23 -3.47 5.02
C CYS A 55 -5.47 -3.17 5.89
N GLY A 56 -6.35 -4.15 6.12
CA GLY A 56 -7.51 -4.02 6.99
C GLY A 56 -8.68 -3.18 6.43
N SER A 57 -8.62 -2.75 5.16
CA SER A 57 -9.68 -1.97 4.50
C SER A 57 -10.82 -2.83 3.92
N LEU A 58 -10.66 -4.15 3.90
CA LEU A 58 -11.68 -5.12 3.52
C LEU A 58 -11.67 -6.26 4.54
N ARG A 59 -12.84 -6.60 5.06
CA ARG A 59 -13.01 -7.75 5.96
C ARG A 59 -13.12 -9.04 5.13
N ALA A 60 -12.32 -10.04 5.47
CA ALA A 60 -12.45 -11.40 4.96
C ALA A 60 -13.51 -12.18 5.71
N ASP A 61 -14.07 -13.23 5.11
CA ASP A 61 -14.94 -14.19 5.80
C ASP A 61 -14.13 -14.98 6.82
N PHE A 62 -12.91 -15.38 6.43
CA PHE A 62 -11.92 -16.00 7.30
C PHE A 62 -10.51 -15.58 6.91
N ARG A 63 -9.61 -15.46 7.87
CA ARG A 63 -8.17 -15.28 7.68
C ARG A 63 -7.38 -15.59 8.96
N SER A 64 -6.16 -16.04 8.80
CA SER A 64 -5.12 -16.04 9.84
C SER A 64 -3.99 -15.11 9.39
N MET A 65 -3.57 -14.17 10.23
CA MET A 65 -2.50 -13.22 9.90
C MET A 65 -1.44 -13.24 10.99
N ARG A 66 -0.15 -13.26 10.60
CA ARG A 66 0.97 -13.29 11.54
C ARG A 66 2.10 -12.40 11.05
N ILE A 67 2.84 -11.83 12.00
CA ILE A 67 4.17 -11.28 11.78
C ILE A 67 5.12 -12.01 12.72
N ASP A 68 6.17 -12.63 12.17
CA ASP A 68 7.16 -13.41 12.92
C ASP A 68 6.53 -14.50 13.81
N GLY A 69 5.49 -15.14 13.29
CA GLY A 69 4.71 -16.17 14.00
C GLY A 69 3.72 -15.63 15.02
N VAL A 70 3.74 -14.34 15.33
CA VAL A 70 2.78 -13.71 16.27
C VAL A 70 1.48 -13.38 15.54
N TRP A 71 0.37 -13.83 16.10
CA TRP A 71 -0.97 -13.60 15.52
C TRP A 71 -1.42 -12.15 15.67
N HIS A 72 -2.06 -11.63 14.59
CA HIS A 72 -2.64 -10.30 14.51
C HIS A 72 -4.07 -10.39 14.00
N ASP A 73 -5.01 -9.73 14.68
CA ASP A 73 -6.37 -9.54 14.14
C ASP A 73 -6.36 -8.59 12.94
N ARG A 74 -5.53 -7.56 13.01
CA ARG A 74 -5.25 -6.61 11.91
C ARG A 74 -3.83 -6.09 12.03
N PHE A 75 -3.22 -5.77 10.90
CA PHE A 75 -1.95 -5.06 10.90
C PHE A 75 -2.15 -3.58 11.16
N ARG A 76 -1.21 -2.97 11.83
CA ARG A 76 -1.18 -1.53 12.12
C ARG A 76 -0.61 -0.79 10.90
N ALA A 77 -0.87 0.52 10.80
CA ALA A 77 -0.38 1.35 9.70
C ALA A 77 1.15 1.53 9.68
N ASP A 78 1.81 1.31 10.82
CA ASP A 78 3.27 1.30 10.96
C ASP A 78 3.89 -0.07 10.62
N GLU A 79 3.10 -1.14 10.55
CA GLU A 79 3.53 -2.48 10.15
C GLU A 79 3.30 -2.74 8.66
N VAL A 80 2.14 -2.34 8.12
CA VAL A 80 1.77 -2.57 6.72
C VAL A 80 1.18 -1.30 6.11
N ARG A 81 1.74 -0.84 5.01
CA ARG A 81 1.22 0.29 4.23
C ARG A 81 0.66 -0.18 2.90
N TYR A 82 -0.43 0.42 2.50
CA TYR A 82 -1.11 0.12 1.24
C TYR A 82 -1.13 1.33 0.32
N LEU A 83 -0.48 1.18 -0.82
CA LEU A 83 -0.59 2.16 -1.90
C LEU A 83 -1.68 1.72 -2.88
N ALA A 84 -2.86 2.35 -2.78
CA ALA A 84 -4.00 2.02 -3.63
C ALA A 84 -3.71 2.25 -5.12
N GLN A 85 -4.38 1.50 -5.99
CA GLN A 85 -4.27 1.67 -7.44
C GLN A 85 -4.79 3.05 -7.90
N GLN A 86 -5.86 3.53 -7.29
CA GLN A 86 -6.37 4.88 -7.51
C GLN A 86 -5.67 5.84 -6.54
N GLY A 87 -5.32 7.03 -7.05
CA GLY A 87 -4.67 8.04 -6.24
C GLY A 87 -5.54 8.53 -5.08
N PHE A 88 -4.91 8.79 -3.95
CA PHE A 88 -5.58 9.26 -2.73
C PHE A 88 -5.41 10.75 -2.48
N ILE A 89 -4.46 11.42 -3.17
CA ILE A 89 -4.23 12.84 -2.97
C ILE A 89 -5.25 13.65 -3.77
N PRO A 90 -5.97 14.62 -3.15
CA PRO A 90 -6.89 15.48 -3.85
C PRO A 90 -6.20 16.27 -4.98
N GLY A 91 -6.76 16.20 -6.20
CA GLY A 91 -6.15 16.79 -7.40
C GLY A 91 -6.02 18.32 -7.38
N TRP A 92 -6.74 19.01 -6.50
CA TRP A 92 -6.69 20.47 -6.34
C TRP A 92 -5.54 20.95 -5.44
N LEU A 93 -4.96 20.09 -4.61
CA LEU A 93 -3.76 20.42 -3.82
C LEU A 93 -2.56 20.66 -4.74
N THR A 94 -1.62 21.48 -4.26
CA THR A 94 -0.28 21.56 -4.85
C THR A 94 0.65 20.53 -4.21
N VAL A 95 1.74 20.18 -4.90
CA VAL A 95 2.75 19.25 -4.36
C VAL A 95 3.28 19.71 -3.00
N ASP A 96 3.65 21.00 -2.88
CA ASP A 96 4.14 21.58 -1.64
C ASP A 96 3.09 21.54 -0.51
N ARG A 97 1.81 21.73 -0.84
CA ARG A 97 0.75 21.65 0.17
C ARG A 97 0.55 20.21 0.64
N ALA A 98 0.57 19.23 -0.28
CA ALA A 98 0.48 17.82 0.08
C ALA A 98 1.61 17.42 1.04
N LEU A 99 2.86 17.76 0.73
CA LEU A 99 4.00 17.48 1.62
C LEU A 99 3.81 18.07 3.01
N ARG A 100 3.41 19.35 3.09
CA ARG A 100 3.16 20.00 4.39
C ARG A 100 2.07 19.33 5.21
N ASP A 101 0.99 18.93 4.56
CA ASP A 101 -0.13 18.26 5.23
C ASP A 101 0.28 16.88 5.79
N PHE A 102 1.28 16.22 5.18
CA PHE A 102 1.91 14.99 5.68
C PHE A 102 3.12 15.23 6.60
N GLY A 103 3.48 16.49 6.85
CA GLY A 103 4.62 16.85 7.73
C GLY A 103 5.99 16.51 7.13
N LEU A 104 6.10 16.40 5.79
CA LEU A 104 7.33 16.01 5.10
C LEU A 104 8.06 17.23 4.54
N PRO A 105 9.40 17.36 4.77
CA PRO A 105 10.21 18.43 4.23
C PRO A 105 10.32 18.38 2.70
N TRP A 106 10.30 19.54 2.06
CA TRP A 106 10.50 19.66 0.62
C TRP A 106 11.87 19.14 0.15
N ASP A 107 12.90 19.46 0.91
CA ASP A 107 14.29 19.12 0.57
C ASP A 107 14.53 17.61 0.60
N ASP A 108 13.85 16.89 1.48
CA ASP A 108 13.91 15.42 1.53
C ASP A 108 13.30 14.80 0.28
N LEU A 109 12.17 15.33 -0.21
CA LEU A 109 11.60 14.89 -1.50
C LEU A 109 12.59 15.11 -2.65
N LEU A 110 13.24 16.29 -2.68
CA LEU A 110 14.21 16.60 -3.73
C LEU A 110 15.47 15.73 -3.70
N ALA A 111 15.92 15.34 -2.51
CA ALA A 111 17.06 14.44 -2.35
C ALA A 111 16.80 13.08 -3.01
N TRP A 112 15.57 12.56 -2.90
CA TRP A 112 15.18 11.29 -3.53
C TRP A 112 14.72 11.46 -4.99
N PHE A 113 14.01 12.55 -5.26
CA PHE A 113 13.36 12.77 -6.57
C PHE A 113 13.60 14.19 -7.08
N PRO A 114 14.80 14.51 -7.63
CA PRO A 114 15.15 15.85 -8.12
C PRO A 114 14.18 16.41 -9.17
N LEU A 115 13.46 15.52 -9.88
CA LEU A 115 12.46 15.90 -10.89
C LEU A 115 11.37 16.84 -10.35
N PHE A 116 11.08 16.78 -9.03
CA PHE A 116 10.08 17.64 -8.40
C PHE A 116 10.53 19.09 -8.23
N GLY A 117 11.77 19.43 -8.46
CA GLY A 117 12.33 20.78 -8.28
C GLY A 117 11.54 21.90 -8.95
N LYS A 118 10.91 21.62 -10.11
CA LYS A 118 10.06 22.57 -10.85
C LYS A 118 8.56 22.41 -10.57
N LEU A 119 8.17 21.46 -9.74
CA LEU A 119 6.77 21.05 -9.56
C LEU A 119 6.15 21.53 -8.23
N ARG A 120 6.87 22.33 -7.44
CA ARG A 120 6.48 22.75 -6.09
C ARG A 120 5.05 23.31 -6.03
N GLY A 121 4.71 24.27 -6.90
CA GLY A 121 3.40 24.89 -7.00
C GLY A 121 2.43 24.17 -7.93
N THR A 122 2.82 23.06 -8.54
CA THR A 122 2.00 22.33 -9.50
C THR A 122 0.86 21.61 -8.78
N LYS A 123 -0.37 21.72 -9.32
CA LYS A 123 -1.51 20.96 -8.80
C LYS A 123 -1.36 19.47 -9.11
N ILE A 124 -1.74 18.62 -8.15
CA ILE A 124 -1.65 17.15 -8.27
C ILE A 124 -2.35 16.63 -9.55
N ARG A 125 -3.49 17.24 -9.94
CA ARG A 125 -4.18 16.86 -11.19
C ARG A 125 -3.40 17.19 -12.47
N ALA A 126 -2.39 18.04 -12.39
CA ALA A 126 -1.58 18.45 -13.54
C ALA A 126 -0.25 17.65 -13.62
N LEU A 127 0.04 16.80 -12.64
CA LEU A 127 1.15 15.87 -12.69
C LEU A 127 0.86 14.76 -13.70
N SER A 128 1.91 14.26 -14.34
CA SER A 128 1.84 12.99 -15.08
C SER A 128 1.48 11.84 -14.14
N GLY A 129 0.98 10.73 -14.69
CA GLY A 129 0.65 9.54 -13.89
C GLY A 129 1.84 9.01 -13.10
N GLY A 130 3.06 9.03 -13.70
CA GLY A 130 4.30 8.63 -13.04
C GLY A 130 4.69 9.56 -11.89
N GLU A 131 4.72 10.87 -12.12
CA GLU A 131 5.02 11.87 -11.08
C GLU A 131 4.05 11.76 -9.91
N ARG A 132 2.77 11.66 -10.21
CA ARG A 132 1.74 11.47 -9.19
C ARG A 132 1.99 10.20 -8.38
N ARG A 133 2.32 9.09 -9.04
CA ARG A 133 2.57 7.82 -8.38
C ARG A 133 3.82 7.84 -7.49
N ILE A 134 4.89 8.49 -7.95
CA ILE A 134 6.10 8.71 -7.16
C ILE A 134 5.74 9.52 -5.89
N LEU A 135 5.02 10.63 -6.04
CA LEU A 135 4.60 11.45 -4.89
C LEU A 135 3.74 10.64 -3.90
N GLU A 136 2.76 9.89 -4.40
CA GLU A 136 1.88 9.06 -3.56
C GLU A 136 2.64 7.93 -2.82
N SER A 137 3.72 7.42 -3.40
CA SER A 137 4.55 6.41 -2.74
C SER A 137 5.53 7.01 -1.73
N TYR A 138 5.83 8.30 -1.85
CA TYR A 138 6.69 9.02 -0.93
C TYR A 138 5.93 9.48 0.34
N LEU A 139 4.64 9.86 0.20
CA LEU A 139 3.77 10.29 1.30
C LEU A 139 3.32 9.12 2.16
#